data_6d52478e5a20dc1cc75e193de679ca1c
#
_entry.id   6d52478e5a20dc1cc75e193de679ca1c
#
_cell.length_a   1.000
_cell.length_b   1.000
_cell.length_c   1.000
_cell.angle_alpha   90.00
_cell.angle_beta   90.00
_cell.angle_gamma   90.00
#
_symmetry.space_group_name_H-M   'P 1'
#
loop_
_entity.id
_entity.type
_entity.pdbx_description
1 polymer ?
#
loop_
_entity_poly.entity_id
_entity_poly.type
_entity_poly.pdbx_seq_one_letter_code
_entity_poly.pdbx_strand_id
1 'polypeptide(L)'
;ISHNLCHSSKVSSTEYDLSGNIIHEKSSQCLEEYKNLEEYDYETRTFDTYEYRRKTPKSAAEKVKVGYKECVFALPKNKEKAVLPSVLEELLESRKATKKLIKKESDPFMQNVLDKRQLSIKLTANSLYGQCGAKTSHFYEPDVAASCTSVGRELLLFAKDEIEKKYKDKICDTKHHGQVK
;
A
#
# COMPACT_ATOMS: atom_id res chain seq x y z
N ILE A 1 -3.86 -6.09 -1.54
CA ILE A 1 -4.77 -7.25 -1.76
C ILE A 1 -4.75 -8.17 -0.54
N SER A 2 -3.59 -8.65 -0.09
CA SER A 2 -3.46 -9.62 1.01
C SER A 2 -3.98 -9.11 2.37
N HIS A 3 -3.88 -7.82 2.65
CA HIS A 3 -4.29 -7.18 3.90
C HIS A 3 -5.65 -6.47 3.80
N ASN A 4 -6.38 -6.67 2.72
CA ASN A 4 -7.73 -6.12 2.52
C ASN A 4 -7.87 -4.61 2.81
N LEU A 5 -6.81 -3.82 2.60
CA LEU A 5 -6.79 -2.38 2.90
C LEU A 5 -7.67 -1.60 1.93
N CYS A 6 -8.79 -1.12 2.41
CA CYS A 6 -9.78 -0.37 1.64
C CYS A 6 -10.51 0.64 2.53
N HIS A 7 -11.07 1.69 1.94
CA HIS A 7 -11.97 2.59 2.67
C HIS A 7 -13.21 1.85 3.20
N SER A 8 -13.69 0.83 2.48
CA SER A 8 -14.84 0.01 2.89
C SER A 8 -14.52 -1.01 4.00
N SER A 9 -13.25 -1.28 4.28
CA SER A 9 -12.83 -2.17 5.37
C SER A 9 -12.23 -1.42 6.57
N LYS A 10 -12.05 -0.09 6.46
CA LYS A 10 -11.51 0.73 7.56
C LYS A 10 -12.57 0.95 8.64
N VAL A 11 -12.28 0.51 9.86
CA VAL A 11 -13.16 0.63 11.03
C VAL A 11 -12.95 1.93 11.78
N SER A 12 -11.67 2.25 12.09
CA SER A 12 -11.32 3.44 12.84
C SER A 12 -9.91 3.91 12.52
N SER A 13 -9.63 5.16 12.85
CA SER A 13 -8.27 5.67 12.86
C SER A 13 -8.08 6.62 14.04
N THR A 14 -6.99 6.40 14.79
CA THR A 14 -6.63 7.18 15.96
C THR A 14 -5.24 7.76 15.75
N GLU A 15 -5.11 9.06 15.95
CA GLU A 15 -3.84 9.79 15.82
C GLU A 15 -3.30 10.15 17.21
N TYR A 16 -2.03 9.85 17.41
CA TYR A 16 -1.30 10.04 18.66
C TYR A 16 -0.16 11.04 18.47
N ASP A 17 0.16 11.78 19.52
CA ASP A 17 1.37 12.59 19.59
C ASP A 17 2.62 11.70 19.87
N LEU A 18 3.80 12.33 19.97
CA LEU A 18 5.04 11.62 20.32
C LEU A 18 5.05 11.07 21.76
N SER A 19 4.17 11.57 22.63
CA SER A 19 4.02 11.13 24.02
C SER A 19 2.96 10.03 24.18
N GLY A 20 2.25 9.68 23.10
CA GLY A 20 1.20 8.66 23.10
C GLY A 20 -0.18 9.16 23.50
N ASN A 21 -0.39 10.49 23.59
CA ASN A 21 -1.71 11.05 23.85
C ASN A 21 -2.52 11.11 22.56
N ILE A 22 -3.82 10.84 22.64
CA ILE A 22 -4.73 10.92 21.50
C ILE A 22 -4.92 12.39 21.10
N ILE A 23 -4.57 12.72 19.84
CA ILE A 23 -4.81 14.03 19.24
C ILE A 23 -6.17 14.03 18.54
N HIS A 24 -6.45 12.97 17.78
CA HIS A 24 -7.66 12.88 16.97
C HIS A 24 -8.09 11.43 16.80
N GLU A 25 -9.38 11.20 16.94
CA GLU A 25 -10.00 9.89 16.68
C GLU A 25 -11.11 10.05 15.65
N LYS A 26 -11.05 9.24 14.60
CA LYS A 26 -12.10 9.13 13.59
C LYS A 26 -12.65 7.72 13.58
N SER A 27 -13.93 7.58 13.89
CA SER A 27 -14.70 6.40 13.53
C SER A 27 -15.22 6.57 12.10
N SER A 28 -15.09 5.58 11.26
CA SER A 28 -15.70 5.61 9.94
C SER A 28 -17.21 5.46 10.08
N GLN A 29 -17.99 6.41 9.57
CA GLN A 29 -19.46 6.37 9.66
C GLN A 29 -20.08 5.12 9.00
N CYS A 30 -19.39 4.54 8.03
CA CYS A 30 -19.85 3.30 7.36
C CYS A 30 -19.64 2.03 8.19
N LEU A 31 -18.96 2.09 9.35
CA LEU A 31 -18.38 0.91 9.99
C LEU A 31 -18.63 0.80 11.49
N GLU A 32 -19.49 1.63 12.08
CA GLU A 32 -20.05 1.31 13.41
C GLU A 32 -20.74 -0.05 13.38
N GLU A 33 -21.31 -0.44 12.22
CA GLU A 33 -21.90 -1.76 11.98
C GLU A 33 -20.88 -2.91 12.04
N TYR A 34 -19.60 -2.66 11.83
CA TYR A 34 -18.54 -3.69 11.80
C TYR A 34 -17.60 -3.68 13.02
N LYS A 35 -17.90 -2.88 14.04
CA LYS A 35 -17.14 -2.91 15.29
C LYS A 35 -17.49 -4.16 16.11
N ASN A 36 -16.47 -4.97 16.42
CA ASN A 36 -16.56 -6.13 17.32
C ASN A 36 -17.53 -7.24 16.90
N LEU A 37 -17.67 -7.51 15.61
CA LEU A 37 -18.44 -8.65 15.11
C LEU A 37 -17.57 -9.90 15.10
N GLU A 38 -18.14 -11.03 15.54
CA GLU A 38 -17.46 -12.34 15.54
C GLU A 38 -17.08 -12.84 14.13
N GLU A 39 -17.72 -12.29 13.09
CA GLU A 39 -17.51 -12.66 11.68
C GLU A 39 -16.26 -12.03 11.07
N TYR A 40 -15.61 -11.08 11.77
CA TYR A 40 -14.46 -10.33 11.30
C TYR A 40 -13.24 -10.55 12.20
N ASP A 41 -12.09 -10.62 11.57
CA ASP A 41 -10.79 -10.40 12.21
C ASP A 41 -10.40 -8.93 12.01
N TYR A 42 -9.70 -8.33 12.96
CA TYR A 42 -9.31 -6.93 12.90
C TYR A 42 -7.80 -6.82 12.81
N GLU A 43 -7.34 -6.08 11.80
CA GLU A 43 -5.92 -5.82 11.61
C GLU A 43 -5.62 -4.34 11.86
N THR A 44 -4.74 -4.08 12.83
CA THR A 44 -4.27 -2.72 13.13
C THR A 44 -3.01 -2.42 12.33
N ARG A 45 -2.97 -1.26 11.68
CA ARG A 45 -1.82 -0.72 10.96
C ARG A 45 -1.39 0.59 11.56
N THR A 46 -0.10 0.65 11.92
CA THR A 46 0.50 1.84 12.52
C THR A 46 1.48 2.45 11.53
N PHE A 47 1.48 3.77 11.44
CA PHE A 47 2.43 4.53 10.64
C PHE A 47 2.72 5.89 11.25
N ASP A 48 3.94 6.38 11.04
CA ASP A 48 4.38 7.67 11.56
C ASP A 48 3.69 8.82 10.85
N THR A 49 3.31 9.86 11.59
CA THR A 49 2.80 11.13 11.07
C THR A 49 3.89 12.18 11.05
N TYR A 50 3.89 12.99 9.98
CA TYR A 50 4.94 13.97 9.72
C TYR A 50 4.36 15.32 9.33
N GLU A 51 4.99 16.39 9.81
CA GLU A 51 4.80 17.75 9.30
C GLU A 51 5.98 18.20 8.45
N TYR A 52 5.69 19.00 7.44
CA TYR A 52 6.69 19.63 6.62
C TYR A 52 6.85 21.08 7.03
N ARG A 53 7.90 21.38 7.81
CA ARG A 53 8.19 22.73 8.32
C ARG A 53 9.24 23.42 7.48
N ARG A 54 9.02 24.68 7.16
CA ARG A 54 10.01 25.54 6.46
C ARG A 54 10.51 26.60 7.42
N LYS A 55 11.84 26.75 7.50
CA LYS A 55 12.48 27.82 8.30
C LYS A 55 12.26 29.19 7.67
N THR A 56 12.24 29.25 6.32
CA THR A 56 11.93 30.46 5.55
C THR A 56 11.07 30.07 4.34
N PRO A 57 10.31 31.01 3.74
CA PRO A 57 9.47 30.70 2.55
C PRO A 57 10.25 30.10 1.38
N LYS A 58 11.57 30.39 1.28
CA LYS A 58 12.46 29.92 0.22
C LYS A 58 13.26 28.67 0.60
N SER A 59 13.26 28.25 1.88
CA SER A 59 13.99 27.06 2.31
C SER A 59 13.28 25.77 1.92
N ALA A 60 14.05 24.68 1.74
CA ALA A 60 13.49 23.34 1.60
C ALA A 60 12.65 23.00 2.86
N ALA A 61 11.56 22.26 2.65
CA ALA A 61 10.74 21.80 3.77
C ALA A 61 11.47 20.66 4.50
N GLU A 62 11.62 20.80 5.80
CA GLU A 62 12.16 19.76 6.68
C GLU A 62 11.01 18.85 7.15
N LYS A 63 11.19 17.56 7.02
CA LYS A 63 10.22 16.54 7.43
C LYS A 63 10.44 16.22 8.91
N VAL A 64 9.49 16.60 9.77
CA VAL A 64 9.55 16.40 11.21
C VAL A 64 8.50 15.41 11.63
N LYS A 65 8.88 14.36 12.36
CA LYS A 65 7.92 13.41 12.94
C LYS A 65 7.18 14.10 14.07
N VAL A 66 5.85 14.08 14.03
CA VAL A 66 4.98 14.72 15.04
C VAL A 66 4.20 13.71 15.86
N GLY A 67 4.12 12.48 15.42
CA GLY A 67 3.40 11.43 16.11
C GLY A 67 3.30 10.15 15.28
N TYR A 68 2.27 9.37 15.57
CA TYR A 68 1.91 8.20 14.78
C TYR A 68 0.40 8.06 14.71
N LYS A 69 -0.07 7.25 13.77
CA LYS A 69 -1.48 6.97 13.58
C LYS A 69 -1.72 5.49 13.49
N GLU A 70 -2.80 5.03 14.12
CA GLU A 70 -3.27 3.66 14.08
C GLU A 70 -4.57 3.59 13.30
N CYS A 71 -4.63 2.68 12.33
CA CYS A 71 -5.82 2.41 11.54
C CYS A 71 -6.22 0.96 11.70
N VAL A 72 -7.48 0.73 12.01
CA VAL A 72 -8.04 -0.61 12.17
C VAL A 72 -8.84 -0.97 10.92
N PHE A 73 -8.59 -2.15 10.37
CA PHE A 73 -9.29 -2.69 9.21
C PHE A 73 -9.98 -4.00 9.57
N ALA A 74 -11.23 -4.16 9.13
CA ALA A 74 -11.98 -5.39 9.27
C ALA A 74 -11.65 -6.36 8.14
N LEU A 75 -11.32 -7.59 8.50
CA LEU A 75 -11.01 -8.69 7.59
C LEU A 75 -12.08 -9.77 7.75
N PRO A 76 -12.99 -9.95 6.78
CA PRO A 76 -14.00 -10.98 6.87
C PRO A 76 -13.38 -12.38 6.95
N LYS A 77 -13.83 -13.21 7.90
CA LYS A 77 -13.33 -14.58 8.07
C LYS A 77 -13.64 -15.48 6.88
N ASN A 78 -14.68 -15.17 6.12
CA ASN A 78 -15.01 -15.84 4.84
C ASN A 78 -14.04 -15.52 3.71
N LYS A 79 -12.99 -14.70 3.95
CA LYS A 79 -11.99 -14.24 2.97
C LYS A 79 -12.55 -13.40 1.83
N GLU A 80 -13.73 -12.85 1.99
CA GLU A 80 -14.29 -11.89 1.05
C GLU A 80 -13.42 -10.63 1.01
N LYS A 81 -13.18 -10.12 -0.21
CA LYS A 81 -12.32 -8.97 -0.40
C LYS A 81 -13.14 -7.70 -0.45
N ALA A 82 -12.60 -6.66 0.14
CA ALA A 82 -13.13 -5.31 0.02
C ALA A 82 -13.02 -4.80 -1.44
N VAL A 83 -13.72 -3.72 -1.76
CA VAL A 83 -13.88 -3.22 -3.14
C VAL A 83 -12.55 -2.99 -3.85
N LEU A 84 -11.63 -2.22 -3.26
CA LEU A 84 -10.34 -1.93 -3.92
C LEU A 84 -9.46 -3.17 -4.14
N PRO A 85 -9.27 -4.06 -3.16
CA PRO A 85 -8.61 -5.34 -3.36
C PRO A 85 -9.21 -6.21 -4.44
N SER A 86 -10.56 -6.30 -4.54
CA SER A 86 -11.25 -7.05 -5.59
C SER A 86 -10.95 -6.51 -6.98
N VAL A 87 -11.12 -5.20 -7.19
CA VAL A 87 -10.83 -4.53 -8.46
C VAL A 87 -9.36 -4.73 -8.87
N LEU A 88 -8.43 -4.61 -7.91
CA LEU A 88 -7.01 -4.86 -8.19
C LEU A 88 -6.72 -6.30 -8.61
N GLU A 89 -7.37 -7.26 -8.00
CA GLU A 89 -7.20 -8.68 -8.35
C GLU A 89 -7.67 -8.94 -9.78
N GLU A 90 -8.85 -8.45 -10.15
CA GLU A 90 -9.37 -8.54 -11.52
C GLU A 90 -8.42 -7.89 -12.54
N LEU A 91 -7.89 -6.70 -12.23
CA LEU A 91 -6.90 -6.03 -13.09
C LEU A 91 -5.61 -6.86 -13.24
N LEU A 92 -5.11 -7.43 -12.15
CA LEU A 92 -3.90 -8.27 -12.19
C LEU A 92 -4.12 -9.58 -12.96
N GLU A 93 -5.28 -10.20 -12.82
CA GLU A 93 -5.66 -11.40 -13.58
C GLU A 93 -5.81 -11.09 -15.06
N SER A 94 -6.51 -10.01 -15.41
CA SER A 94 -6.64 -9.53 -16.79
C SER A 94 -5.27 -9.25 -17.42
N ARG A 95 -4.36 -8.62 -16.68
CA ARG A 95 -2.99 -8.40 -17.13
C ARG A 95 -2.22 -9.70 -17.34
N LYS A 96 -2.36 -10.67 -16.42
CA LYS A 96 -1.73 -11.98 -16.51
C LYS A 96 -2.25 -12.76 -17.74
N ALA A 97 -3.56 -12.70 -18.00
CA ALA A 97 -4.18 -13.29 -19.18
C ALA A 97 -3.65 -12.64 -20.47
N THR A 98 -3.63 -11.30 -20.55
CA THR A 98 -3.09 -10.56 -21.71
C THR A 98 -1.63 -10.93 -21.98
N LYS A 99 -0.78 -11.04 -20.95
CA LYS A 99 0.61 -11.50 -21.13
C LYS A 99 0.74 -12.93 -21.65
N LYS A 100 -0.20 -13.82 -21.32
CA LYS A 100 -0.24 -15.17 -21.88
C LYS A 100 -0.64 -15.15 -23.37
N LEU A 101 -1.54 -14.25 -23.76
CA LEU A 101 -1.94 -14.05 -25.16
C LEU A 101 -0.77 -13.53 -26.00
N ILE A 102 -0.01 -12.54 -25.52
CA ILE A 102 1.19 -12.03 -26.21
C ILE A 102 2.16 -13.15 -26.57
N LYS A 103 2.37 -14.13 -25.65
CA LYS A 103 3.28 -15.26 -25.88
C LYS A 103 2.79 -16.24 -26.95
N LYS A 104 1.50 -16.27 -27.24
CA LYS A 104 0.86 -17.17 -28.19
C LYS A 104 0.62 -16.52 -29.55
N GLU A 105 0.65 -15.20 -29.59
CA GLU A 105 0.39 -14.41 -30.79
C GLU A 105 1.61 -14.44 -31.71
N SER A 106 1.40 -14.65 -33.00
CA SER A 106 2.43 -14.67 -34.02
C SER A 106 2.52 -13.40 -34.84
N ASP A 107 1.43 -12.62 -34.88
CA ASP A 107 1.40 -11.34 -35.61
C ASP A 107 2.08 -10.22 -34.78
N PRO A 108 3.18 -9.63 -35.29
CA PRO A 108 3.89 -8.55 -34.59
C PRO A 108 3.02 -7.31 -34.29
N PHE A 109 2.06 -6.98 -35.14
CA PHE A 109 1.14 -5.87 -34.93
C PHE A 109 0.24 -6.16 -33.72
N MET A 110 -0.36 -7.35 -33.69
CA MET A 110 -1.23 -7.79 -32.60
C MET A 110 -0.48 -7.94 -31.29
N GLN A 111 0.77 -8.42 -31.32
CA GLN A 111 1.65 -8.44 -30.13
C GLN A 111 1.84 -7.05 -29.56
N ASN A 112 2.08 -6.04 -30.39
CA ASN A 112 2.24 -4.64 -29.95
C ASN A 112 0.95 -4.10 -29.32
N VAL A 113 -0.22 -4.36 -29.93
CA VAL A 113 -1.52 -3.96 -29.39
C VAL A 113 -1.74 -4.56 -27.99
N LEU A 114 -1.51 -5.86 -27.84
CA LEU A 114 -1.64 -6.57 -26.57
C LEU A 114 -0.64 -6.07 -25.53
N ASP A 115 0.58 -5.70 -25.94
CA ASP A 115 1.58 -5.14 -25.03
C ASP A 115 1.13 -3.76 -24.50
N LYS A 116 0.59 -2.90 -25.36
CA LYS A 116 0.01 -1.62 -24.91
C LYS A 116 -1.18 -1.83 -23.97
N ARG A 117 -2.03 -2.81 -24.25
CA ARG A 117 -3.14 -3.18 -23.37
C ARG A 117 -2.66 -3.60 -21.99
N GLN A 118 -1.67 -4.52 -21.89
CA GLN A 118 -1.16 -4.96 -20.58
C GLN A 118 -0.47 -3.83 -19.82
N LEU A 119 0.18 -2.88 -20.54
CA LEU A 119 0.78 -1.70 -19.95
C LEU A 119 -0.28 -0.75 -19.37
N SER A 120 -1.37 -0.50 -20.10
CA SER A 120 -2.51 0.30 -19.62
C SER A 120 -3.09 -0.28 -18.33
N ILE A 121 -3.34 -1.60 -18.29
CA ILE A 121 -3.84 -2.28 -17.09
C ILE A 121 -2.85 -2.10 -15.91
N LYS A 122 -1.54 -2.21 -16.16
CA LYS A 122 -0.50 -1.98 -15.14
C LYS A 122 -0.58 -0.56 -14.58
N LEU A 123 -0.71 0.44 -15.44
CA LEU A 123 -0.79 1.86 -15.03
C LEU A 123 -2.04 2.10 -14.19
N THR A 124 -3.20 1.59 -14.60
CA THR A 124 -4.44 1.70 -13.85
C THR A 124 -4.32 1.06 -12.46
N ALA A 125 -3.82 -0.17 -12.38
CA ALA A 125 -3.64 -0.87 -11.11
C ALA A 125 -2.67 -0.13 -10.16
N ASN A 126 -1.57 0.42 -10.69
CA ASN A 126 -0.61 1.17 -9.87
C ASN A 126 -1.16 2.53 -9.39
N SER A 127 -2.04 3.17 -10.18
CA SER A 127 -2.62 4.46 -9.82
C SER A 127 -3.74 4.36 -8.79
N LEU A 128 -4.36 3.20 -8.63
CA LEU A 128 -5.55 3.05 -7.81
C LEU A 128 -5.33 3.45 -6.34
N TYR A 129 -4.31 2.91 -5.69
CA TYR A 129 -3.94 3.33 -4.34
C TYR A 129 -3.28 4.72 -4.28
N GLY A 130 -2.63 5.14 -5.37
CA GLY A 130 -2.12 6.50 -5.50
C GLY A 130 -3.23 7.55 -5.46
N GLN A 131 -4.39 7.25 -6.03
CA GLN A 131 -5.56 8.12 -5.96
C GLN A 131 -6.13 8.24 -4.54
N CYS A 132 -6.03 7.19 -3.71
CA CYS A 132 -6.41 7.30 -2.30
C CYS A 132 -5.56 8.36 -1.55
N GLY A 133 -4.32 8.60 -1.97
CA GLY A 133 -3.45 9.63 -1.40
C GLY A 133 -3.59 11.02 -2.03
N ALA A 134 -4.29 11.15 -3.16
CA ALA A 134 -4.40 12.40 -3.91
C ALA A 134 -5.59 13.23 -3.43
N LYS A 135 -5.34 14.43 -2.89
CA LYS A 135 -6.39 15.33 -2.36
C LYS A 135 -7.47 15.72 -3.38
N THR A 136 -7.15 15.65 -4.66
CA THR A 136 -8.08 15.98 -5.75
C THR A 136 -8.91 14.79 -6.22
N SER A 137 -8.65 13.62 -5.68
CA SER A 137 -9.37 12.39 -6.05
C SER A 137 -10.68 12.25 -5.30
N HIS A 138 -11.71 11.75 -5.98
CA HIS A 138 -12.97 11.34 -5.35
C HIS A 138 -12.80 10.17 -4.36
N PHE A 139 -11.71 9.41 -4.48
CA PHE A 139 -11.34 8.31 -3.58
C PHE A 139 -10.32 8.72 -2.52
N TYR A 140 -10.25 10.01 -2.19
CA TYR A 140 -9.27 10.49 -1.23
C TYR A 140 -9.48 9.88 0.15
N GLU A 141 -8.61 8.95 0.51
CA GLU A 141 -8.55 8.29 1.82
C GLU A 141 -7.08 8.08 2.22
N PRO A 142 -6.45 9.12 2.79
CA PRO A 142 -5.02 9.13 3.08
C PRO A 142 -4.60 8.02 4.06
N ASP A 143 -5.48 7.59 4.94
CA ASP A 143 -5.19 6.52 5.90
C ASP A 143 -4.98 5.18 5.21
N VAL A 144 -5.77 4.89 4.18
CA VAL A 144 -5.61 3.68 3.34
C VAL A 144 -4.31 3.74 2.55
N ALA A 145 -4.01 4.90 1.94
CA ALA A 145 -2.77 5.09 1.20
C ALA A 145 -1.53 4.95 2.09
N ALA A 146 -1.55 5.56 3.28
CA ALA A 146 -0.47 5.47 4.26
C ALA A 146 -0.29 4.05 4.80
N SER A 147 -1.38 3.35 5.13
CA SER A 147 -1.34 1.95 5.58
C SER A 147 -0.76 1.03 4.50
N CYS A 148 -1.14 1.22 3.23
CA CYS A 148 -0.58 0.46 2.11
C CYS A 148 0.94 0.70 1.97
N THR A 149 1.37 1.95 2.11
CA THR A 149 2.80 2.33 2.05
C THR A 149 3.58 1.75 3.24
N SER A 150 2.99 1.73 4.44
CA SER A 150 3.58 1.13 5.64
C SER A 150 3.84 -0.35 5.45
N VAL A 151 2.84 -1.11 4.97
CA VAL A 151 3.00 -2.54 4.64
C VAL A 151 4.10 -2.77 3.60
N GLY A 152 4.14 -1.95 2.55
CA GLY A 152 5.20 -2.05 1.54
C GLY A 152 6.59 -1.81 2.13
N ARG A 153 6.72 -0.86 3.06
CA ARG A 153 7.96 -0.59 3.79
C ARG A 153 8.37 -1.74 4.70
N GLU A 154 7.44 -2.30 5.45
CA GLU A 154 7.69 -3.48 6.32
C GLU A 154 8.20 -4.66 5.51
N LEU A 155 7.56 -4.97 4.38
CA LEU A 155 7.98 -6.05 3.48
C LEU A 155 9.38 -5.81 2.89
N LEU A 156 9.69 -4.55 2.53
CA LEU A 156 11.01 -4.18 2.01
C LEU A 156 12.10 -4.36 3.09
N LEU A 157 11.84 -3.91 4.31
CA LEU A 157 12.78 -4.05 5.43
C LEU A 157 12.98 -5.52 5.78
N PHE A 158 11.91 -6.30 5.83
CA PHE A 158 12.00 -7.75 6.04
C PHE A 158 12.87 -8.43 4.97
N ALA A 159 12.62 -8.12 3.70
CA ALA A 159 13.41 -8.69 2.60
C ALA A 159 14.88 -8.26 2.68
N LYS A 160 15.15 -7.00 3.04
CA LYS A 160 16.51 -6.49 3.26
C LYS A 160 17.21 -7.27 4.37
N ASP A 161 16.57 -7.41 5.54
CA ASP A 161 17.13 -8.09 6.69
C ASP A 161 17.43 -9.56 6.39
N GLU A 162 16.55 -10.26 5.68
CA GLU A 162 16.76 -11.65 5.27
C GLU A 162 17.92 -11.80 4.27
N ILE A 163 18.07 -10.85 3.34
CA ILE A 163 19.19 -10.84 2.40
C ILE A 163 20.50 -10.54 3.16
N GLU A 164 20.50 -9.54 4.04
CA GLU A 164 21.69 -9.18 4.82
C GLU A 164 22.13 -10.33 5.75
N LYS A 165 21.21 -10.98 6.47
CA LYS A 165 21.51 -12.18 7.28
C LYS A 165 22.20 -13.26 6.47
N LYS A 166 21.77 -13.48 5.24
CA LYS A 166 22.25 -14.57 4.38
C LYS A 166 23.55 -14.24 3.65
N TYR A 167 23.77 -12.98 3.28
CA TYR A 167 24.83 -12.59 2.34
C TYR A 167 25.79 -11.50 2.85
N LYS A 168 25.54 -10.87 3.99
CA LYS A 168 26.31 -9.73 4.49
C LYS A 168 27.83 -9.96 4.53
N ASP A 169 28.26 -11.19 4.87
CA ASP A 169 29.65 -11.58 5.01
C ASP A 169 30.12 -12.57 3.93
N LYS A 170 29.30 -12.85 2.92
CA LYS A 170 29.69 -13.72 1.82
C LYS A 170 30.37 -12.92 0.72
N ILE A 171 31.62 -13.27 0.46
CA ILE A 171 32.35 -12.80 -0.72
C ILE A 171 31.70 -13.48 -1.92
N CYS A 172 31.01 -12.70 -2.75
CA CYS A 172 30.63 -13.17 -4.08
C CYS A 172 31.86 -13.12 -4.97
N ASP A 173 32.01 -14.08 -5.90
CA ASP A 173 33.07 -14.14 -6.91
C ASP A 173 33.05 -12.92 -7.86
N THR A 174 31.99 -12.14 -7.88
CA THR A 174 31.90 -10.82 -8.47
C THR A 174 32.21 -9.78 -7.38
N LYS A 175 33.16 -8.90 -7.59
CA LYS A 175 33.69 -7.85 -6.70
C LYS A 175 32.65 -6.92 -6.04
N HIS A 176 31.45 -7.34 -5.81
CA HIS A 176 30.38 -6.62 -5.15
C HIS A 176 30.03 -7.25 -3.81
N HIS A 177 30.42 -6.58 -2.73
CA HIS A 177 29.90 -6.87 -1.41
C HIS A 177 28.39 -6.57 -1.38
N GLY A 178 27.60 -7.55 -0.92
CA GLY A 178 26.14 -7.43 -0.86
C GLY A 178 25.64 -6.52 0.25
N GLN A 179 26.02 -5.25 0.22
CA GLN A 179 25.32 -4.23 1.00
C GLN A 179 24.14 -3.73 0.19
N VAL A 180 22.95 -4.01 0.66
CA VAL A 180 21.74 -3.39 0.15
C VAL A 180 21.70 -1.96 0.72
N LYS A 181 21.96 -0.97 -0.12
CA LYS A 181 21.83 0.45 0.21
C LYS A 181 20.36 0.86 0.29
#